data_e1d4aec18cf301cf3264f5597a77c5b1
#
_entry.id   e1d4aec18cf301cf3264f5597a77c5b1
#
_cell.length_a   1.000
_cell.length_b   1.000
_cell.length_c   1.000
_cell.angle_alpha   90.00
_cell.angle_beta   90.00
_cell.angle_gamma   90.00
#
_symmetry.space_group_name_H-M   'P 1'
#
loop_
_entity.id
_entity.type
_entity.pdbx_description
1 polymer ?
#
loop_
_entity_poly.entity_id
_entity_poly.type
_entity_poly.pdbx_seq_one_letter_code
_entity_poly.pdbx_strand_id
1 'polypeptide(L)'
;MEMEELFLRKKPVRLLLNIKMGGSPKYVSVLAKETDCTYSHTVKLLDIFKNLGIVDFEKQGRIKYVKLTQDGMDLGGDFESVLRKFSKLKPKKIK
;
A
#
# COMPACT_ATOMS: atom_id res chain seq x y z
N MET A 1 -2.92 -17.31 0.78
CA MET A 1 -2.11 -16.48 -0.15
C MET A 1 -0.74 -16.25 0.44
N GLU A 2 0.27 -16.52 -0.30
CA GLU A 2 1.61 -16.27 0.17
C GLU A 2 1.97 -14.81 0.08
N MET A 3 2.81 -14.35 1.00
CA MET A 3 3.25 -12.95 1.04
C MET A 3 3.94 -12.52 -0.24
N GLU A 4 4.76 -13.40 -0.80
CA GLU A 4 5.47 -13.10 -2.03
C GLU A 4 4.51 -12.88 -3.20
N GLU A 5 3.47 -13.69 -3.29
CA GLU A 5 2.46 -13.52 -4.34
C GLU A 5 1.71 -12.21 -4.18
N LEU A 6 1.47 -11.79 -2.94
CA LEU A 6 0.79 -10.54 -2.67
C LEU A 6 1.68 -9.34 -3.00
N PHE A 7 2.89 -9.31 -2.45
CA PHE A 7 3.72 -8.11 -2.48
C PHE A 7 4.68 -8.01 -3.67
N LEU A 8 4.75 -9.01 -4.51
CA LEU A 8 5.49 -8.87 -5.76
C LEU A 8 4.60 -8.43 -6.91
N ARG A 9 3.47 -7.81 -6.57
CA ARG A 9 2.56 -7.18 -7.52
C ARG A 9 2.53 -5.69 -7.28
N LYS A 10 2.34 -4.95 -8.35
CA LYS A 10 2.38 -3.50 -8.33
C LYS A 10 1.31 -2.87 -7.44
N LYS A 11 0.06 -3.34 -7.56
CA LYS A 11 -1.06 -2.71 -6.86
C LYS A 11 -0.97 -2.81 -5.34
N PRO A 12 -0.69 -3.97 -4.75
CA PRO A 12 -0.56 -4.05 -3.29
C PRO A 12 0.57 -3.17 -2.75
N VAL A 13 1.72 -3.14 -3.41
CA VAL A 13 2.84 -2.31 -2.97
C VAL A 13 2.48 -0.83 -3.09
N ARG A 14 1.86 -0.43 -4.19
CA ARG A 14 1.42 0.95 -4.38
C ARG A 14 0.40 1.38 -3.34
N LEU A 15 -0.55 0.49 -3.03
CA LEU A 15 -1.54 0.78 -2.00
C LEU A 15 -0.87 1.02 -0.65
N LEU A 16 0.04 0.14 -0.26
CA LEU A 16 0.78 0.27 1.00
C LEU A 16 1.53 1.61 1.06
N LEU A 17 2.23 1.96 -0.01
CA LEU A 17 2.98 3.21 -0.06
C LEU A 17 2.07 4.44 -0.05
N ASN A 18 0.92 4.36 -0.71
CA ASN A 18 -0.03 5.47 -0.71
C ASN A 18 -0.62 5.72 0.69
N ILE A 19 -0.80 4.66 1.48
CA ILE A 19 -1.24 4.82 2.86
C ILE A 19 -0.14 5.52 3.68
N LYS A 20 1.11 5.13 3.45
CA LYS A 20 2.26 5.67 4.19
C LYS A 20 2.53 7.14 3.85
N MET A 21 2.44 7.48 2.57
CA MET A 21 2.70 8.83 2.09
C MET A 21 1.53 9.74 2.46
N GLY A 22 1.78 10.90 2.91
CA GLY A 22 0.75 11.86 3.22
C GLY A 22 0.54 12.11 4.70
N GLY A 23 1.00 11.23 5.57
CA GLY A 23 1.07 11.47 7.01
C GLY A 23 -0.25 11.53 7.76
N SER A 24 -1.38 11.43 7.11
CA SER A 24 -2.68 11.42 7.76
C SER A 24 -3.52 10.25 7.26
N PRO A 25 -4.48 9.79 8.07
CA PRO A 25 -5.36 8.69 7.65
C PRO A 25 -6.11 9.07 6.38
N LYS A 26 -6.33 8.09 5.53
CA LYS A 26 -7.00 8.28 4.23
C LYS A 26 -8.25 7.44 4.13
N TYR A 27 -9.20 7.93 3.35
CA TYR A 27 -10.42 7.18 3.02
C TYR A 27 -10.10 6.09 2.01
N VAL A 28 -10.90 5.03 2.03
CA VAL A 28 -10.77 3.94 1.05
C VAL A 28 -10.92 4.46 -0.38
N SER A 29 -11.88 5.36 -0.63
CA SER A 29 -12.12 5.91 -1.96
C SER A 29 -10.92 6.71 -2.48
N VAL A 30 -10.25 7.46 -1.61
CA VAL A 30 -9.04 8.21 -1.97
C VAL A 30 -7.92 7.24 -2.33
N LEU A 31 -7.73 6.20 -1.52
CA LEU A 31 -6.70 5.19 -1.77
C LEU A 31 -6.94 4.44 -3.07
N ALA A 32 -8.19 4.11 -3.37
CA ALA A 32 -8.54 3.46 -4.64
C ALA A 32 -8.14 4.33 -5.83
N LYS A 33 -8.43 5.61 -5.75
CA LYS A 33 -8.09 6.56 -6.80
C LYS A 33 -6.58 6.71 -6.96
N GLU A 34 -5.87 6.91 -5.86
CA GLU A 34 -4.42 7.09 -5.88
C GLU A 34 -3.68 5.85 -6.39
N THR A 35 -4.22 4.68 -6.10
CA THR A 35 -3.60 3.41 -6.50
C THR A 35 -4.04 2.97 -7.90
N ASP A 36 -4.99 3.68 -8.49
CA ASP A 36 -5.59 3.31 -9.78
C ASP A 36 -6.19 1.91 -9.70
N CYS A 37 -6.97 1.70 -8.66
CA CYS A 37 -7.68 0.45 -8.39
C CYS A 37 -9.17 0.70 -8.30
N THR A 38 -9.96 -0.32 -8.59
CA THR A 38 -11.39 -0.23 -8.30
C THR A 38 -11.62 -0.18 -6.80
N TYR A 39 -12.73 0.37 -6.39
CA TYR A 39 -13.09 0.43 -4.97
C TYR A 39 -13.13 -0.98 -4.35
N SER A 40 -13.81 -1.92 -5.03
CA SER A 40 -13.93 -3.28 -4.52
C SER A 40 -12.59 -3.98 -4.37
N HIS A 41 -11.69 -3.80 -5.32
CA HIS A 41 -10.36 -4.40 -5.25
C HIS A 41 -9.54 -3.79 -4.10
N THR A 42 -9.67 -2.49 -3.92
CA THR A 42 -8.99 -1.78 -2.82
C THR A 42 -9.49 -2.29 -1.47
N VAL A 43 -10.80 -2.45 -1.29
CA VAL A 43 -11.37 -3.01 -0.07
C VAL A 43 -10.82 -4.40 0.19
N LYS A 44 -10.76 -5.23 -0.84
CA LYS A 44 -10.23 -6.59 -0.72
C LYS A 44 -8.76 -6.59 -0.26
N LEU A 45 -7.93 -5.75 -0.85
CA LEU A 45 -6.53 -5.62 -0.46
C LEU A 45 -6.39 -5.10 0.97
N LEU A 46 -7.21 -4.14 1.36
CA LEU A 46 -7.17 -3.60 2.72
C LEU A 46 -7.59 -4.63 3.76
N ASP A 47 -8.56 -5.48 3.44
CA ASP A 47 -8.95 -6.57 4.33
C ASP A 47 -7.81 -7.58 4.51
N ILE A 48 -7.09 -7.89 3.44
CA ILE A 48 -5.90 -8.73 3.52
C ILE A 48 -4.84 -8.06 4.40
N PHE A 49 -4.58 -6.78 4.19
CA PHE A 49 -3.62 -6.03 4.98
C PHE A 49 -4.00 -5.99 6.46
N LYS A 50 -5.28 -5.85 6.75
CA LYS A 50 -5.78 -5.87 8.12
C LYS A 50 -5.51 -7.23 8.78
N ASN A 51 -5.76 -8.31 8.05
CA ASN A 51 -5.51 -9.67 8.55
C ASN A 51 -4.02 -9.93 8.77
N LEU A 52 -3.16 -9.26 8.01
CA LEU A 52 -1.72 -9.37 8.18
C LEU A 52 -1.17 -8.47 9.29
N GLY A 53 -2.01 -7.61 9.85
CA GLY A 53 -1.60 -6.72 10.93
C GLY A 53 -0.81 -5.51 10.46
N ILE A 54 -0.88 -5.15 9.18
CA ILE A 54 -0.11 -4.00 8.67
C ILE A 54 -0.94 -2.73 8.53
N VAL A 55 -2.28 -2.84 8.58
CA VAL A 55 -3.15 -1.67 8.64
C VAL A 55 -4.18 -1.84 9.73
N ASP A 56 -4.69 -0.71 10.21
CA ASP A 56 -5.86 -0.66 11.06
C ASP A 56 -6.88 0.28 10.44
N PHE A 57 -8.13 0.05 10.79
CA PHE A 57 -9.22 0.92 10.39
C PHE A 57 -9.66 1.75 11.58
N GLU A 58 -9.91 3.01 11.35
CA GLU A 58 -10.43 3.92 12.36
C GLU A 58 -11.73 4.50 11.83
N LYS A 59 -12.80 4.28 12.57
CA LYS A 59 -14.11 4.74 12.17
C LYS A 59 -14.47 5.99 12.94
N GLN A 60 -14.80 7.06 12.21
CA GLN A 60 -15.30 8.30 12.82
C GLN A 60 -16.65 8.62 12.18
N GLY A 61 -17.72 8.41 12.94
CA GLY A 61 -19.06 8.51 12.40
C GLY A 61 -19.28 7.43 11.33
N ARG A 62 -19.60 7.86 10.12
CA ARG A 62 -19.82 6.95 8.98
C ARG A 62 -18.57 6.77 8.14
N ILE A 63 -17.49 7.46 8.48
CA ILE A 63 -16.29 7.49 7.68
C ILE A 63 -15.27 6.51 8.24
N LYS A 64 -14.72 5.71 7.35
CA LYS A 64 -13.70 4.73 7.69
C LYS A 64 -12.36 5.19 7.12
N TYR A 65 -11.42 5.40 8.02
CA TYR A 65 -10.05 5.77 7.67
C TYR A 65 -9.15 4.55 7.75
N VAL A 66 -8.09 4.58 6.97
CA VAL A 66 -7.07 3.54 6.95
C VAL A 66 -5.76 4.14 7.44
N LYS A 67 -5.10 3.46 8.36
CA LYS A 67 -3.78 3.87 8.82
C LYS A 67 -2.87 2.65 8.95
N LEU A 68 -1.56 2.89 8.84
CA LEU A 68 -0.58 1.80 8.99
C LEU A 68 -0.33 1.52 10.47
N THR A 69 -0.13 0.24 10.78
CA THR A 69 0.45 -0.17 12.06
C THR A 69 1.95 0.04 12.00
N GLN A 70 2.64 -0.20 13.12
CA GLN A 70 4.10 -0.13 13.13
C GLN A 70 4.70 -1.11 12.12
N ASP A 71 4.17 -2.33 12.06
CA ASP A 71 4.62 -3.31 11.08
C ASP A 71 4.39 -2.84 9.65
N GLY A 72 3.26 -2.18 9.41
CA GLY A 72 2.97 -1.60 8.10
C GLY A 72 3.94 -0.48 7.74
N MET A 73 4.30 0.36 8.70
CA MET A 73 5.27 1.43 8.49
C MET A 73 6.65 0.85 8.16
N ASP A 74 7.06 -0.17 8.88
CA ASP A 74 8.36 -0.82 8.66
C ASP A 74 8.41 -1.46 7.27
N LEU A 75 7.38 -2.21 6.91
CA LEU A 75 7.32 -2.85 5.60
C LEU A 75 7.27 -1.81 4.48
N GLY A 76 6.48 -0.76 4.66
CA GLY A 76 6.41 0.33 3.69
C GLY A 76 7.76 1.01 3.49
N GLY A 77 8.51 1.22 4.58
CA GLY A 77 9.85 1.78 4.51
C GLY A 77 10.80 0.92 3.69
N ASP A 78 10.70 -0.40 3.85
CA ASP A 78 11.52 -1.33 3.07
C ASP A 78 11.19 -1.26 1.58
N PHE A 79 9.91 -1.18 1.23
CA PHE A 79 9.51 -1.01 -0.17
C PHE A 79 9.95 0.32 -0.74
N GLU A 80 9.89 1.39 0.05
CA GLU A 80 10.41 2.68 -0.39
C GLU A 80 11.90 2.59 -0.73
N SER A 81 12.66 1.88 0.09
CA SER A 81 14.09 1.68 -0.16
C SER A 81 14.33 0.93 -1.47
N VAL A 82 13.55 -0.13 -1.71
CA VAL A 82 13.65 -0.91 -2.95
C VAL A 82 13.35 -0.02 -4.15
N LEU A 83 12.28 0.77 -4.09
CA LEU A 83 11.90 1.62 -5.20
C LEU A 83 12.92 2.72 -5.47
N ARG A 84 13.54 3.26 -4.41
CA ARG A 84 14.63 4.23 -4.57
C ARG A 84 15.82 3.60 -5.29
N LYS A 85 16.14 2.36 -4.96
CA LYS A 85 17.22 1.64 -5.64
C LYS A 85 16.90 1.41 -7.11
N PHE A 86 15.65 1.09 -7.41
CA PHE A 86 15.20 0.94 -8.79
C PHE A 86 15.42 2.23 -9.58
N SER A 87 15.11 3.38 -8.99
CA SER A 87 15.24 4.67 -9.69
C SER A 87 16.69 5.06 -9.96
N LYS A 88 17.63 4.47 -9.23
CA LYS A 88 19.07 4.69 -9.47
C LYS A 88 19.62 3.82 -10.58
N LEU A 89 18.92 2.79 -10.95
CA LEU A 89 19.34 1.89 -12.02
C LEU A 89 18.99 2.52 -13.36
N LYS A 90 19.96 2.52 -14.25
CA LYS A 90 19.75 3.02 -15.62
C LYS A 90 19.70 1.82 -16.54
N PRO A 91 18.61 1.60 -17.24
CA PRO A 91 18.55 0.49 -18.19
C PRO A 91 19.63 0.66 -19.24
N LYS A 92 20.40 -0.39 -19.48
CA LYS A 92 21.34 -0.40 -20.60
C LYS A 92 20.54 -0.63 -21.86
N LYS A 93 20.99 0.02 -22.93
CA LYS A 93 20.40 -0.25 -24.23
C LYS A 93 20.61 -1.70 -24.59
N ILE A 94 19.53 -2.39 -24.87
CA ILE A 94 19.57 -3.76 -25.32
C ILE A 94 19.28 -3.76 -26.81
N LYS A 95 20.10 -4.43 -27.53
CA LYS A 95 19.93 -4.54 -28.98
C LYS A 95 19.40 -5.90 -29.35
#